data_fd0844ded55dc5f7c42b9b14b4cde3ea
#
_entry.id   fd0844ded55dc5f7c42b9b14b4cde3ea
#
_cell.length_a   1.000
_cell.length_b   1.000
_cell.length_c   1.000
_cell.angle_alpha   90.00
_cell.angle_beta   90.00
_cell.angle_gamma   90.00
#
_symmetry.space_group_name_H-M   'P 1'
#
loop_
_entity.id
_entity.type
_entity.pdbx_description
1 polymer ?
#
loop_
_entity_poly.entity_id
_entity_poly.type
_entity_poly.pdbx_seq_one_letter_code
_entity_poly.pdbx_strand_id
1 'polypeptide(L)'
;MKLLLDTHIWLWSLGEPARLARHLQRELQNDENELWLSPVSTWEALLLHAKGRIRLHGDLPKWVAQATAHFREAPLTHEIVIAAQQLPLSHPDPADRFLAATAQVLGLTLVTADERLLGLGKIATLANR
;
A
#
# COMPACT_ATOMS: atom_id res chain seq x y z
N MET A 1 -2.24 -15.72 -0.09
CA MET A 1 -1.14 -14.75 -0.33
C MET A 1 -1.05 -13.74 0.80
N LYS A 2 0.09 -13.15 0.97
CA LYS A 2 0.30 -12.01 1.90
C LYS A 2 0.42 -10.75 1.04
N LEU A 3 -0.60 -9.91 1.08
CA LEU A 3 -0.73 -8.76 0.19
C LEU A 3 -0.45 -7.46 0.93
N LEU A 4 0.51 -6.67 0.44
CA LEU A 4 0.76 -5.31 0.91
C LEU A 4 0.13 -4.35 -0.09
N LEU A 5 -0.84 -3.54 0.34
CA LEU A 5 -1.53 -2.63 -0.56
C LEU A 5 -0.76 -1.32 -0.70
N ASP A 6 -0.52 -0.91 -1.95
CA ASP A 6 -0.11 0.46 -2.26
C ASP A 6 -1.22 1.42 -1.81
N THR A 7 -0.85 2.63 -1.48
CA THR A 7 -1.77 3.61 -0.89
C THR A 7 -3.03 3.81 -1.71
N HIS A 8 -2.92 4.00 -3.02
CA HIS A 8 -4.09 4.22 -3.88
C HIS A 8 -4.97 2.98 -3.99
N ILE A 9 -4.39 1.78 -4.01
CA ILE A 9 -5.17 0.55 -4.00
C ILE A 9 -6.02 0.48 -2.73
N TRP A 10 -5.42 0.76 -1.59
CA TRP A 10 -6.13 0.80 -0.31
C TRP A 10 -7.27 1.83 -0.33
N LEU A 11 -6.96 3.07 -0.74
CA LEU A 11 -7.95 4.14 -0.77
C LEU A 11 -9.10 3.84 -1.75
N TRP A 12 -8.80 3.28 -2.92
CA TRP A 12 -9.84 2.89 -3.87
C TRP A 12 -10.70 1.76 -3.31
N SER A 13 -10.11 0.81 -2.58
CA SER A 13 -10.88 -0.27 -1.96
C SER A 13 -11.92 0.25 -0.96
N LEU A 14 -11.63 1.38 -0.32
CA LEU A 14 -12.53 2.00 0.65
C LEU A 14 -13.60 2.88 0.02
N GLY A 15 -13.26 3.67 -1.00
CA GLY A 15 -14.12 4.71 -1.52
C GLY A 15 -14.54 4.56 -2.98
N GLU A 16 -13.73 3.88 -3.79
CA GLU A 16 -13.96 3.77 -5.23
C GLU A 16 -13.61 2.37 -5.74
N PRO A 17 -14.25 1.30 -5.22
CA PRO A 17 -13.86 -0.07 -5.56
C PRO A 17 -13.97 -0.40 -7.05
N ALA A 18 -14.79 0.33 -7.80
CA ALA A 18 -14.90 0.14 -9.25
C ALA A 18 -13.59 0.45 -10.00
N ARG A 19 -12.66 1.18 -9.40
CA ARG A 19 -11.34 1.44 -9.97
C ARG A 19 -10.41 0.24 -9.89
N LEU A 20 -10.77 -0.78 -9.11
CA LEU A 20 -9.99 -2.00 -8.99
C LEU A 20 -10.48 -3.03 -10.01
N ALA A 21 -9.52 -3.72 -10.66
CA ALA A 21 -9.83 -4.83 -11.55
C ALA A 21 -10.61 -5.91 -10.78
N ARG A 22 -11.51 -6.60 -11.45
CA ARG A 22 -12.39 -7.60 -10.81
C ARG A 22 -11.62 -8.70 -10.09
N HIS A 23 -10.54 -9.19 -10.70
CA HIS A 23 -9.74 -10.23 -10.06
C HIS A 23 -9.11 -9.73 -8.77
N LEU A 24 -8.69 -8.44 -8.74
CA LEU A 24 -8.11 -7.83 -7.56
C LEU A 24 -9.17 -7.65 -6.46
N GLN A 25 -10.38 -7.22 -6.83
CA GLN A 25 -11.47 -7.14 -5.86
C GLN A 25 -11.71 -8.49 -5.19
N ARG A 26 -11.69 -9.58 -5.97
CA ARG A 26 -11.85 -10.94 -5.42
C ARG A 26 -10.72 -11.31 -4.48
N GLU A 27 -9.46 -11.00 -4.85
CA GLU A 27 -8.31 -11.30 -4.00
C GLU A 27 -8.36 -10.55 -2.68
N LEU A 28 -8.81 -9.29 -2.69
CA LEU A 28 -8.93 -8.49 -1.47
C LEU A 28 -10.07 -8.97 -0.55
N GLN A 29 -11.07 -9.67 -1.10
CA GLN A 29 -12.18 -10.22 -0.33
C GLN A 29 -11.98 -11.68 0.07
N ASN A 30 -10.91 -12.32 -0.40
CA ASN A 30 -10.62 -13.71 -0.10
C ASN A 30 -10.00 -13.83 1.29
N ASP A 31 -10.72 -14.49 2.21
CA ASP A 31 -10.31 -14.63 3.61
C ASP A 31 -9.02 -15.45 3.78
N GLU A 32 -8.61 -16.20 2.77
CA GLU A 32 -7.35 -16.94 2.81
C GLU A 32 -6.13 -16.03 2.60
N ASN A 33 -6.33 -14.83 2.09
CA ASN A 33 -5.28 -13.84 1.92
C ASN A 33 -5.12 -13.00 3.17
N GLU A 34 -3.87 -12.74 3.56
CA GLU A 34 -3.55 -11.76 4.60
C GLU A 34 -3.38 -10.40 3.94
N LEU A 35 -4.04 -9.40 4.48
CA LEU A 35 -3.92 -8.02 4.01
C LEU A 35 -3.03 -7.24 4.96
N TRP A 36 -2.03 -6.57 4.40
CA TRP A 36 -1.04 -5.79 5.11
C TRP A 36 -1.07 -4.34 4.64
N LEU A 37 -0.86 -3.42 5.57
CA LEU A 37 -0.78 -1.99 5.25
C LEU A 37 0.38 -1.36 6.02
N SER A 38 1.16 -0.54 5.32
CA SER A 38 2.25 0.20 5.93
C SER A 38 1.73 1.49 6.57
N PRO A 39 2.27 1.92 7.73
CA PRO A 39 2.01 3.25 8.25
C PRO A 39 2.37 4.37 7.28
N VAL A 40 3.26 4.13 6.33
CA VAL A 40 3.58 5.08 5.26
C VAL A 40 2.34 5.38 4.42
N SER A 41 1.51 4.37 4.12
CA SER A 41 0.25 4.59 3.39
C SER A 41 -0.73 5.41 4.21
N THR A 42 -0.81 5.19 5.50
CA THR A 42 -1.62 6.01 6.40
C THR A 42 -1.15 7.47 6.36
N TRP A 43 0.16 7.70 6.45
CA TRP A 43 0.72 9.05 6.35
C TRP A 43 0.39 9.70 5.01
N GLU A 44 0.53 8.97 3.89
CA GLU A 44 0.17 9.50 2.58
C GLU A 44 -1.31 9.90 2.49
N ALA A 45 -2.22 9.09 3.04
CA ALA A 45 -3.64 9.40 3.06
C ALA A 45 -3.91 10.70 3.84
N LEU A 46 -3.28 10.85 5.01
CA LEU A 46 -3.41 12.06 5.82
C LEU A 46 -2.84 13.29 5.10
N LEU A 47 -1.74 13.10 4.38
CA LEU A 47 -1.11 14.17 3.60
C LEU A 47 -2.01 14.59 2.43
N LEU A 48 -2.61 13.66 1.72
CA LEU A 48 -3.55 13.93 0.63
C LEU A 48 -4.78 14.69 1.15
N HIS A 49 -5.28 14.29 2.33
CA HIS A 49 -6.38 15.00 2.98
C HIS A 49 -5.98 16.44 3.33
N ALA A 50 -4.81 16.64 3.91
CA ALA A 50 -4.32 17.97 4.28
C ALA A 50 -4.16 18.89 3.07
N LYS A 51 -3.85 18.31 1.90
CA LYS A 51 -3.72 19.05 0.64
C LYS A 51 -5.05 19.22 -0.10
N GLY A 52 -6.15 18.74 0.46
CA GLY A 52 -7.48 18.84 -0.15
C GLY A 52 -7.71 17.93 -1.34
N ARG A 53 -6.84 16.92 -1.55
CA ARG A 53 -6.95 16.01 -2.71
C ARG A 53 -7.89 14.85 -2.47
N ILE A 54 -8.09 14.47 -1.22
CA ILE A 54 -9.11 13.49 -0.80
C ILE A 54 -9.80 14.04 0.44
N ARG A 55 -10.98 13.50 0.74
CA ARG A 55 -11.72 13.87 1.94
C ARG A 55 -11.86 12.67 2.85
N LEU A 56 -11.33 12.78 4.07
CA LEU A 56 -11.52 11.81 5.13
C LEU A 56 -12.55 12.37 6.09
N HIS A 57 -13.57 11.58 6.40
CA HIS A 57 -14.71 12.06 7.18
C HIS A 57 -14.50 11.86 8.67
N GLY A 58 -14.89 12.89 9.45
CA GLY A 58 -14.89 12.84 10.90
C GLY A 58 -13.52 13.00 11.54
N ASP A 59 -13.37 12.43 12.72
CA ASP A 59 -12.14 12.45 13.50
C ASP A 59 -11.07 11.58 12.84
N LEU A 60 -9.89 12.15 12.54
CA LEU A 60 -8.85 11.44 11.80
C LEU A 60 -8.32 10.19 12.52
N PRO A 61 -7.98 10.22 13.82
CA PRO A 61 -7.57 8.98 14.51
C PRO A 61 -8.61 7.88 14.44
N LYS A 62 -9.90 8.22 14.55
CA LYS A 62 -10.98 7.26 14.44
C LYS A 62 -11.12 6.71 13.03
N TRP A 63 -10.98 7.57 12.01
CA TRP A 63 -10.98 7.13 10.62
C TRP A 63 -9.85 6.13 10.36
N VAL A 64 -8.64 6.43 10.83
CA VAL A 64 -7.48 5.55 10.67
C VAL A 64 -7.75 4.20 11.34
N ALA A 65 -8.27 4.19 12.57
CA ALA A 65 -8.57 2.96 13.28
C ALA A 65 -9.56 2.07 12.51
N GLN A 66 -10.59 2.66 11.91
CA GLN A 66 -11.59 1.93 11.14
C GLN A 66 -11.04 1.48 9.78
N ALA A 67 -10.30 2.34 9.10
CA ALA A 67 -9.80 2.08 7.74
C ALA A 67 -8.67 1.04 7.73
N THR A 68 -8.02 0.80 8.87
CA THR A 68 -6.92 -0.16 9.00
C THR A 68 -7.31 -1.42 9.76
N ALA A 69 -8.57 -1.54 10.21
CA ALA A 69 -9.00 -2.59 11.13
C ALA A 69 -8.80 -4.02 10.59
N HIS A 70 -8.90 -4.21 9.28
CA HIS A 70 -8.77 -5.53 8.65
C HIS A 70 -7.37 -5.81 8.12
N PHE A 71 -6.42 -4.92 8.40
CA PHE A 71 -5.06 -5.04 7.91
C PHE A 71 -4.09 -5.34 9.04
N ARG A 72 -3.08 -6.15 8.72
CA ARG A 72 -1.92 -6.28 9.60
C ARG A 72 -1.01 -5.08 9.35
N GLU A 73 -0.46 -4.51 10.38
CA GLU A 73 0.49 -3.41 10.23
C GLU A 73 1.84 -3.94 9.75
N ALA A 74 2.32 -3.40 8.63
CA ALA A 74 3.67 -3.66 8.14
C ALA A 74 4.59 -2.56 8.67
N PRO A 75 5.37 -2.81 9.73
CA PRO A 75 6.11 -1.74 10.40
C PRO A 75 7.23 -1.20 9.52
N LEU A 76 7.52 0.09 9.64
CA LEU A 76 8.67 0.72 9.00
C LEU A 76 9.87 0.60 9.94
N THR A 77 10.74 -0.38 9.69
CA THR A 77 11.90 -0.67 10.51
C THR A 77 13.18 -0.08 9.92
N HIS A 78 14.26 -0.06 10.69
CA HIS A 78 15.57 0.35 10.18
C HIS A 78 16.02 -0.56 9.03
N GLU A 79 15.77 -1.85 9.12
CA GLU A 79 16.10 -2.80 8.04
C GLU A 79 15.38 -2.41 6.73
N ILE A 80 14.11 -2.04 6.80
CA ILE A 80 13.34 -1.62 5.64
C ILE A 80 13.88 -0.30 5.07
N VAL A 81 14.25 0.65 5.93
CA VAL A 81 14.82 1.93 5.49
C VAL A 81 16.14 1.70 4.75
N ILE A 82 17.00 0.83 5.26
CA ILE A 82 18.25 0.47 4.59
C ILE A 82 17.96 -0.17 3.23
N ALA A 83 17.05 -1.12 3.18
CA ALA A 83 16.65 -1.79 1.94
C ALA A 83 16.09 -0.79 0.92
N ALA A 84 15.30 0.19 1.37
CA ALA A 84 14.73 1.22 0.50
C ALA A 84 15.82 2.04 -0.19
N GLN A 85 16.89 2.37 0.54
CA GLN A 85 18.01 3.14 -0.01
C GLN A 85 18.76 2.34 -1.09
N GLN A 86 18.79 1.02 -0.98
CA GLN A 86 19.53 0.14 -1.88
C GLN A 86 18.74 -0.27 -3.13
N LEU A 87 17.45 0.00 -3.20
CA LEU A 87 16.63 -0.37 -4.36
C LEU A 87 17.05 0.40 -5.62
N PRO A 88 17.17 -0.28 -6.79
CA PRO A 88 17.49 0.36 -8.06
C PRO A 88 16.24 1.03 -8.65
N LEU A 89 15.62 1.92 -7.91
CA LEU A 89 14.39 2.60 -8.27
C LEU A 89 14.68 4.09 -8.43
N SER A 90 14.50 4.61 -9.63
CA SER A 90 14.73 6.03 -9.93
C SER A 90 13.52 6.91 -9.59
N HIS A 91 12.54 6.35 -8.90
CA HIS A 91 11.32 7.06 -8.54
C HIS A 91 11.62 8.11 -7.46
N PRO A 92 11.19 9.38 -7.66
CA PRO A 92 11.45 10.44 -6.69
C PRO A 92 10.57 10.36 -5.43
N ASP A 93 9.51 9.56 -5.45
CA ASP A 93 8.60 9.44 -4.32
C ASP A 93 9.17 8.49 -3.26
N PRO A 94 9.59 9.00 -2.07
CA PRO A 94 10.14 8.14 -1.03
C PRO A 94 9.14 7.12 -0.48
N ALA A 95 7.84 7.43 -0.50
CA ALA A 95 6.83 6.50 -0.02
C ALA A 95 6.83 5.19 -0.83
N ASP A 96 6.96 5.28 -2.16
CA ASP A 96 7.01 4.10 -3.01
C ASP A 96 8.25 3.25 -2.74
N ARG A 97 9.38 3.88 -2.43
CA ARG A 97 10.59 3.16 -2.04
C ARG A 97 10.37 2.37 -0.75
N PHE A 98 9.74 2.98 0.24
CA PHE A 98 9.46 2.31 1.51
C PHE A 98 8.48 1.15 1.34
N LEU A 99 7.47 1.31 0.49
CA LEU A 99 6.52 0.23 0.22
C LEU A 99 7.20 -0.95 -0.49
N ALA A 100 8.00 -0.67 -1.51
CA ALA A 100 8.74 -1.72 -2.23
C ALA A 100 9.71 -2.45 -1.30
N ALA A 101 10.45 -1.71 -0.46
CA ALA A 101 11.38 -2.30 0.50
C ALA A 101 10.66 -3.12 1.57
N THR A 102 9.49 -2.66 2.02
CA THR A 102 8.67 -3.39 2.98
C THR A 102 8.24 -4.74 2.40
N ALA A 103 7.77 -4.76 1.15
CA ALA A 103 7.40 -5.99 0.48
C ALA A 103 8.61 -6.94 0.35
N GLN A 104 9.77 -6.41 0.00
CA GLN A 104 10.99 -7.20 -0.13
C GLN A 104 11.42 -7.83 1.20
N VAL A 105 11.51 -7.03 2.25
CA VAL A 105 12.01 -7.48 3.55
C VAL A 105 11.06 -8.46 4.23
N LEU A 106 9.76 -8.18 4.17
CA LEU A 106 8.74 -9.00 4.84
C LEU A 106 8.21 -10.15 3.97
N GLY A 107 8.67 -10.26 2.72
CA GLY A 107 8.22 -11.32 1.82
C GLY A 107 6.76 -11.19 1.43
N LEU A 108 6.29 -9.94 1.23
CA LEU A 108 4.91 -9.67 0.85
C LEU A 108 4.79 -9.43 -0.66
N THR A 109 3.59 -9.66 -1.21
CA THR A 109 3.27 -9.30 -2.58
C THR A 109 2.72 -7.88 -2.61
N LEU A 110 3.39 -6.96 -3.32
CA LEU A 110 2.93 -5.57 -3.42
C LEU A 110 1.81 -5.45 -4.46
N VAL A 111 0.66 -4.97 -4.03
CA VAL A 111 -0.50 -4.72 -4.88
C VAL A 111 -0.46 -3.27 -5.32
N THR A 112 -0.28 -3.02 -6.62
CA THR A 112 -0.08 -1.66 -7.14
C THR A 112 -0.56 -1.51 -8.57
N ALA A 113 -0.85 -0.28 -8.97
CA ALA A 113 -1.10 0.11 -10.36
C ALA A 113 0.10 0.83 -10.99
N ASP A 114 1.16 1.08 -10.21
CA ASP A 114 2.32 1.85 -10.68
C ASP A 114 3.26 0.97 -11.49
N GLU A 115 3.40 1.28 -12.79
CA GLU A 115 4.24 0.52 -13.71
C GLU A 115 5.72 0.49 -13.31
N ARG A 116 6.20 1.54 -12.62
CA ARG A 116 7.59 1.58 -12.15
C ARG A 116 7.84 0.55 -11.07
N LEU A 117 6.89 0.35 -10.16
CA LEU A 117 6.97 -0.66 -9.12
C LEU A 117 6.80 -2.07 -9.70
N LEU A 118 5.88 -2.23 -10.66
CA LEU A 118 5.66 -3.51 -11.33
C LEU A 118 6.90 -3.95 -12.11
N GLY A 119 7.65 -3.01 -12.69
CA GLY A 119 8.84 -3.29 -13.47
C GLY A 119 10.12 -3.48 -12.66
N LEU A 120 10.07 -3.34 -11.33
CA LEU A 120 11.27 -3.36 -10.49
C LEU A 120 11.99 -4.71 -10.50
N GLY A 121 11.26 -5.82 -10.57
CA GLY A 121 11.83 -7.16 -10.68
C GLY A 121 12.47 -7.72 -9.41
N LYS A 122 12.46 -6.98 -8.31
CA LYS A 122 13.06 -7.37 -7.03
C LYS A 122 12.04 -7.85 -6.01
N ILE A 123 10.77 -7.67 -6.29
CA ILE A 123 9.66 -7.97 -5.38
C ILE A 123 8.53 -8.68 -6.12
N ALA A 124 7.75 -9.48 -5.39
CA ALA A 124 6.52 -10.04 -5.94
C ALA A 124 5.47 -8.93 -6.04
N THR A 125 4.77 -8.87 -7.16
CA THR A 125 3.75 -7.84 -7.41
C THR A 125 2.45 -8.45 -7.92
N LEU A 126 1.35 -7.75 -7.66
CA LEU A 126 0.03 -8.05 -8.20
C LEU A 126 -0.54 -6.76 -8.76
N ALA A 127 -0.76 -6.73 -10.07
CA ALA A 127 -1.14 -5.52 -10.78
C ALA A 127 -2.65 -5.29 -10.74
N ASN A 128 -3.03 -4.00 -10.69
CA ASN A 128 -4.43 -3.59 -10.86
C ASN A 128 -4.76 -3.47 -12.34
N ARG A 129 -4.95 -4.62 -12.98
CA ARG A 129 -5.36 -4.67 -14.39
C ARG A 129 -5.89 -6.04 -14.82
#